data_a6b0a4a8536837f8df1eb00b4af7d6d0
#
_entry.id   a6b0a4a8536837f8df1eb00b4af7d6d0
#
_cell.length_a   1.000
_cell.length_b   1.000
_cell.length_c   1.000
_cell.angle_alpha   90.00
_cell.angle_beta   90.00
_cell.angle_gamma   90.00
#
_symmetry.space_group_name_H-M   'P 1'
#
loop_
_entity.id
_entity.type
_entity.pdbx_description
1 polymer ?
#
loop_
_entity_poly.entity_id
_entity_poly.type
_entity_poly.pdbx_seq_one_letter_code
_entity_poly.pdbx_strand_id
1 'polypeptide(L)'
;DKGNVPDGTYTGKAPSFGVMKEMELAVTFKDNAIVSIETVCAGSATQYNEDEYSNIYATVEEKLYPRIIEAQSLDVDAICGATVSSNAAKTILRNVIDANGGNSAGWNIPVEKSTEVVELRDYDVAVVGLGSSGVASFLSAAENGCTVFGMEAAAKIGGNGTNTAGPLGVNPAAQVEANGGENFVDPDELYTAWMEYCEDDAKGEIVKLFIDESGKTFGWLADNYDFAFLPSMFSFYDSHGWKLWTMYSGKDGGSKDDAYNAAMAKALTYNEKNDYKTELRATSLLKEDGKVVGVEAVAYDGTVYRVYADCVVLADGGYIGNAEMTTKYTGSVWHTKGMTQCDGFGISQCLELGGALYNPDVAVEDHIAALDNIIRSDDYSNDDKSLLTSLVLDLNYQMIDSKGQSFDGNYNGLGLAFNAWEAGANYYVLINQEEYDSIKENGLISYNVPMFFGQGGAYTEGTPVSNLDDIMEMGKAFGDVIVADSLEDLSQQLGMDIALSDVHGQTEGKIYCIKGAAYVYSTCGGMDVDTNMNLVLEDGSSMENVFVVGNNSLGTLNASNKAYVLYGGAAQGWALTSGRLAGQIAAERFAG
;
A
#
# COMPACT_ATOMS: atom_id res chain seq x y z
N ASP A 1 20.52 22.96 -24.10
CA ASP A 1 21.95 22.79 -23.87
C ASP A 1 22.15 22.14 -22.50
N LYS A 2 22.88 21.01 -22.47
CA LYS A 2 23.20 20.23 -21.25
C LYS A 2 24.24 20.92 -20.33
N GLY A 3 24.85 21.99 -20.76
CA GLY A 3 26.05 22.49 -20.13
C GLY A 3 27.23 21.52 -20.31
N ASN A 4 28.24 21.61 -19.45
CA ASN A 4 29.39 20.70 -19.54
C ASN A 4 29.79 20.21 -18.15
N VAL A 5 29.56 18.94 -17.88
CA VAL A 5 30.04 18.26 -16.67
C VAL A 5 31.40 17.65 -16.96
N PRO A 6 32.47 18.00 -16.24
CA PRO A 6 33.78 17.41 -16.44
C PRO A 6 33.78 15.89 -16.19
N ASP A 7 34.71 15.18 -16.83
CA ASP A 7 34.92 13.77 -16.59
C ASP A 7 35.24 13.52 -15.11
N GLY A 8 34.59 12.54 -14.53
CA GLY A 8 34.76 12.18 -13.11
C GLY A 8 33.56 11.47 -12.51
N THR A 9 33.73 11.02 -11.28
CA THR A 9 32.66 10.43 -10.47
C THR A 9 32.27 11.40 -9.37
N TYR A 10 30.99 11.72 -9.30
CA TYR A 10 30.41 12.67 -8.36
C TYR A 10 29.34 11.99 -7.52
N THR A 11 29.23 12.34 -6.25
CA THR A 11 28.20 11.82 -5.35
C THR A 11 27.15 12.86 -5.05
N GLY A 12 25.93 12.41 -4.83
CA GLY A 12 24.83 13.26 -4.39
C GLY A 12 23.82 12.48 -3.56
N LYS A 13 23.02 13.19 -2.78
CA LYS A 13 22.00 12.65 -1.88
C LYS A 13 20.65 13.30 -2.12
N ALA A 14 19.58 12.56 -1.84
CA ALA A 14 18.22 13.08 -1.75
C ALA A 14 17.35 12.18 -0.87
N PRO A 15 16.31 12.75 -0.21
CA PRO A 15 15.28 11.96 0.47
C PRO A 15 14.62 10.98 -0.50
N SER A 16 14.37 9.76 -0.01
CA SER A 16 13.75 8.68 -0.77
C SER A 16 12.66 8.00 0.06
N PHE A 17 12.22 6.83 -0.38
CA PHE A 17 11.21 6.06 0.33
C PHE A 17 11.68 5.57 1.71
N GLY A 18 12.97 5.34 1.89
CA GLY A 18 13.56 5.01 3.19
C GLY A 18 13.47 6.17 4.18
N VAL A 19 12.98 5.90 5.39
CA VAL A 19 12.75 6.91 6.43
C VAL A 19 13.97 7.20 7.30
N MET A 20 15.01 6.36 7.23
CA MET A 20 16.17 6.40 8.12
C MET A 20 17.36 7.14 7.52
N LYS A 21 17.61 6.99 6.23
CA LYS A 21 18.72 7.61 5.52
C LYS A 21 18.29 8.08 4.15
N GLU A 22 18.94 9.15 3.67
CA GLU A 22 18.80 9.58 2.29
C GLU A 22 19.41 8.56 1.31
N MET A 23 18.87 8.51 0.12
CA MET A 23 19.50 7.83 -1.01
C MET A 23 20.79 8.57 -1.39
N GLU A 24 21.86 7.82 -1.63
CA GLU A 24 23.14 8.35 -2.13
C GLU A 24 23.57 7.58 -3.37
N LEU A 25 23.88 8.30 -4.43
CA LEU A 25 24.37 7.76 -5.69
C LEU A 25 25.77 8.30 -6.03
N ALA A 26 26.58 7.46 -6.67
CA ALA A 26 27.80 7.84 -7.38
C ALA A 26 27.52 7.85 -8.89
N VAL A 27 27.73 8.98 -9.54
CA VAL A 27 27.44 9.17 -10.97
C VAL A 27 28.74 9.49 -11.70
N THR A 28 29.07 8.70 -12.70
CA THR A 28 30.29 8.88 -13.50
C THR A 28 29.96 9.51 -14.84
N PHE A 29 30.64 10.62 -15.12
CA PHE A 29 30.58 11.34 -16.40
C PHE A 29 31.86 11.10 -17.20
N LYS A 30 31.69 10.95 -18.49
CA LYS A 30 32.78 10.90 -19.47
C LYS A 30 32.31 11.56 -20.77
N ASP A 31 33.10 12.47 -21.33
CA ASP A 31 32.77 13.18 -22.57
C ASP A 31 31.37 13.85 -22.50
N ASN A 32 31.04 14.43 -21.34
CA ASN A 32 29.73 15.03 -21.05
C ASN A 32 28.54 14.07 -21.18
N ALA A 33 28.76 12.77 -21.00
CA ALA A 33 27.74 11.74 -20.96
C ALA A 33 27.74 11.01 -19.62
N ILE A 34 26.58 10.58 -19.13
CA ILE A 34 26.47 9.68 -17.98
C ILE A 34 26.84 8.27 -18.44
N VAL A 35 27.89 7.70 -17.88
CA VAL A 35 28.39 6.37 -18.23
C VAL A 35 28.17 5.33 -17.13
N SER A 36 27.97 5.75 -15.87
CA SER A 36 27.63 4.87 -14.75
C SER A 36 26.78 5.62 -13.72
N ILE A 37 25.84 4.89 -13.13
CA ILE A 37 25.08 5.29 -11.95
C ILE A 37 25.16 4.12 -10.97
N GLU A 38 25.73 4.35 -9.81
CA GLU A 38 25.92 3.32 -8.78
C GLU A 38 25.28 3.77 -7.47
N THR A 39 24.62 2.85 -6.80
CA THR A 39 24.03 3.08 -5.50
C THR A 39 25.08 2.95 -4.42
N VAL A 40 25.33 4.04 -3.68
CA VAL A 40 26.17 4.05 -2.48
C VAL A 40 25.32 3.71 -1.25
N CYS A 41 24.12 4.27 -1.19
CA CYS A 41 23.12 3.99 -0.16
C CYS A 41 21.72 4.04 -0.79
N ALA A 42 20.94 3.00 -0.57
CA ALA A 42 19.58 2.91 -1.08
C ALA A 42 18.59 3.86 -0.37
N GLY A 43 19.03 4.49 0.71
CA GLY A 43 18.14 5.11 1.66
C GLY A 43 17.55 4.00 2.53
N SER A 44 18.06 3.77 3.74
CA SER A 44 17.57 2.65 4.52
C SER A 44 16.14 2.89 4.94
N ALA A 45 15.32 2.00 4.59
CA ALA A 45 14.11 1.71 5.28
C ALA A 45 14.47 1.13 6.64
N THR A 46 13.64 1.34 7.57
CA THR A 46 13.56 0.83 8.93
C THR A 46 14.55 -0.29 9.31
N GLN A 47 14.90 -0.35 10.58
CA GLN A 47 15.60 -1.47 11.22
C GLN A 47 14.99 -2.86 10.96
N TYR A 48 13.81 -2.94 10.32
CA TYR A 48 13.02 -4.18 10.28
C TYR A 48 13.17 -4.99 9.02
N ASN A 49 13.39 -4.37 7.85
CA ASN A 49 13.48 -5.08 6.60
C ASN A 49 14.23 -4.25 5.56
N GLU A 50 15.54 -4.31 5.60
CA GLU A 50 16.35 -3.94 4.43
C GLU A 50 15.86 -4.72 3.19
N ASP A 51 15.36 -5.93 3.38
CA ASP A 51 14.91 -6.82 2.31
C ASP A 51 13.56 -6.42 1.66
N GLU A 52 12.58 -5.90 2.41
CA GLU A 52 11.29 -5.48 1.82
C GLU A 52 11.43 -4.30 0.86
N TYR A 53 12.38 -3.41 1.12
CA TYR A 53 12.62 -2.24 0.28
C TYR A 53 13.76 -2.43 -0.71
N SER A 54 14.67 -3.37 -0.46
CA SER A 54 15.73 -3.70 -1.40
C SER A 54 15.17 -4.20 -2.73
N ASN A 55 14.07 -4.93 -2.70
CA ASN A 55 13.41 -5.43 -3.91
C ASN A 55 12.74 -4.33 -4.74
N ILE A 56 12.15 -3.31 -4.11
CA ILE A 56 11.64 -2.11 -4.81
C ILE A 56 12.81 -1.36 -5.42
N TYR A 57 13.87 -1.22 -4.66
CA TYR A 57 15.06 -0.51 -5.04
C TYR A 57 15.83 -1.20 -6.16
N ALA A 58 15.90 -2.53 -6.14
CA ALA A 58 16.51 -3.34 -7.20
C ALA A 58 15.89 -3.02 -8.57
N THR A 59 14.59 -2.74 -8.64
CA THR A 59 13.93 -2.37 -9.91
C THR A 59 14.44 -1.03 -10.46
N VAL A 60 14.83 -0.10 -9.60
CA VAL A 60 15.45 1.18 -10.01
C VAL A 60 16.84 0.96 -10.58
N GLU A 61 17.67 0.16 -9.91
CA GLU A 61 19.01 -0.20 -10.40
C GLU A 61 18.97 -0.94 -11.71
N GLU A 62 18.10 -1.95 -11.82
CA GLU A 62 18.01 -2.81 -12.99
C GLU A 62 17.39 -2.14 -14.21
N LYS A 63 16.49 -1.19 -14.01
CA LYS A 63 15.67 -0.64 -15.09
C LYS A 63 15.87 0.86 -15.30
N LEU A 64 15.84 1.68 -14.25
CA LEU A 64 15.92 3.14 -14.40
C LEU A 64 17.32 3.59 -14.81
N TYR A 65 18.36 3.10 -14.14
CA TYR A 65 19.74 3.54 -14.44
C TYR A 65 20.16 3.19 -15.87
N PRO A 66 19.96 1.96 -16.36
CA PRO A 66 20.26 1.65 -17.76
C PRO A 66 19.49 2.51 -18.75
N ARG A 67 18.20 2.78 -18.50
CA ARG A 67 17.38 3.63 -19.37
C ARG A 67 17.86 5.07 -19.42
N ILE A 68 18.27 5.65 -18.30
CA ILE A 68 18.85 7.00 -18.24
C ILE A 68 20.19 7.03 -19.01
N ILE A 69 21.04 6.04 -18.81
CA ILE A 69 22.34 5.94 -19.49
C ILE A 69 22.15 5.77 -21.01
N GLU A 70 21.26 4.91 -21.43
CA GLU A 70 20.97 4.68 -22.85
C GLU A 70 20.37 5.92 -23.53
N ALA A 71 19.36 6.52 -22.90
CA ALA A 71 18.68 7.69 -23.43
C ALA A 71 19.49 8.98 -23.28
N GLN A 72 20.48 9.03 -22.40
CA GLN A 72 21.17 10.27 -21.98
C GLN A 72 20.18 11.37 -21.64
N SER A 73 19.11 11.00 -20.91
CA SER A 73 17.99 11.87 -20.59
C SER A 73 17.47 11.60 -19.17
N LEU A 74 17.03 12.66 -18.49
CA LEU A 74 16.29 12.59 -17.23
C LEU A 74 14.77 12.56 -17.44
N ASP A 75 14.30 12.60 -18.70
CA ASP A 75 12.87 12.50 -19.06
C ASP A 75 12.42 11.04 -19.26
N VAL A 76 13.22 10.09 -18.77
CA VAL A 76 12.84 8.68 -18.65
C VAL A 76 11.76 8.53 -17.61
N ASP A 77 10.74 7.71 -17.87
CA ASP A 77 9.65 7.46 -16.90
C ASP A 77 10.17 6.88 -15.59
N ALA A 78 9.54 7.27 -14.49
CA ALA A 78 9.75 6.60 -13.20
C ALA A 78 9.32 5.13 -13.28
N ILE A 79 10.00 4.27 -12.53
CA ILE A 79 9.61 2.87 -12.44
C ILE A 79 8.31 2.76 -11.65
N CYS A 80 7.28 2.21 -12.28
CA CYS A 80 6.00 1.99 -11.63
C CYS A 80 6.16 1.01 -10.44
N GLY A 81 5.62 1.38 -9.29
CA GLY A 81 5.85 0.69 -8.02
C GLY A 81 7.10 1.14 -7.25
N ALA A 82 7.96 1.96 -7.88
CA ALA A 82 9.16 2.54 -7.28
C ALA A 82 9.29 4.05 -7.56
N THR A 83 8.18 4.76 -7.64
CA THR A 83 8.12 6.17 -8.08
C THR A 83 8.92 7.10 -7.17
N VAL A 84 8.83 6.93 -5.85
CA VAL A 84 9.55 7.75 -4.86
C VAL A 84 11.06 7.57 -5.04
N SER A 85 11.54 6.34 -5.11
CA SER A 85 12.96 6.03 -5.32
C SER A 85 13.45 6.49 -6.69
N SER A 86 12.64 6.36 -7.73
CA SER A 86 12.97 6.85 -9.09
C SER A 86 13.12 8.38 -9.10
N ASN A 87 12.22 9.10 -8.45
CA ASN A 87 12.27 10.56 -8.38
C ASN A 87 13.44 11.05 -7.53
N ALA A 88 13.77 10.34 -6.43
CA ALA A 88 14.96 10.61 -5.64
C ALA A 88 16.24 10.47 -6.48
N ALA A 89 16.38 9.38 -7.23
CA ALA A 89 17.51 9.18 -8.15
C ALA A 89 17.63 10.30 -9.18
N LYS A 90 16.52 10.69 -9.82
CA LYS A 90 16.51 11.81 -10.78
C LYS A 90 16.87 13.14 -10.12
N THR A 91 16.44 13.37 -8.87
CA THR A 91 16.78 14.57 -8.11
C THR A 91 18.28 14.62 -7.82
N ILE A 92 18.86 13.50 -7.41
CA ILE A 92 20.32 13.40 -7.20
C ILE A 92 21.06 13.71 -8.50
N LEU A 93 20.65 13.13 -9.62
CA LEU A 93 21.28 13.38 -10.92
C LEU A 93 21.20 14.85 -11.31
N ARG A 94 20.06 15.53 -11.13
CA ARG A 94 19.92 16.97 -11.37
C ARG A 94 20.90 17.76 -10.50
N ASN A 95 20.94 17.48 -9.20
CA ASN A 95 21.81 18.17 -8.27
C ASN A 95 23.29 17.97 -8.61
N VAL A 96 23.70 16.75 -8.95
CA VAL A 96 25.07 16.43 -9.36
C VAL A 96 25.43 17.17 -10.65
N ILE A 97 24.56 17.19 -11.66
CA ILE A 97 24.79 17.90 -12.92
C ILE A 97 24.98 19.40 -12.66
N ASP A 98 24.05 20.02 -11.95
CA ASP A 98 24.06 21.47 -11.71
C ASP A 98 25.23 21.90 -10.83
N ALA A 99 25.60 21.10 -9.83
CA ALA A 99 26.75 21.38 -8.95
C ALA A 99 28.11 21.29 -9.67
N ASN A 100 28.19 20.60 -10.80
CA ASN A 100 29.44 20.35 -11.51
C ASN A 100 29.53 21.02 -12.90
N GLY A 101 28.77 22.11 -13.08
CA GLY A 101 28.88 22.98 -14.28
C GLY A 101 27.97 22.58 -15.45
N GLY A 102 27.15 21.55 -15.27
CA GLY A 102 26.11 21.19 -16.22
C GLY A 102 24.85 22.04 -16.07
N ASN A 103 23.84 21.74 -16.88
CA ASN A 103 22.52 22.32 -16.82
C ASN A 103 21.49 21.19 -16.88
N SER A 104 20.95 20.80 -15.73
CA SER A 104 20.05 19.64 -15.60
C SER A 104 18.76 19.78 -16.43
N ALA A 105 18.27 21.01 -16.66
CA ALA A 105 17.13 21.24 -17.53
C ALA A 105 17.40 20.81 -18.98
N GLY A 106 18.63 20.93 -19.44
CA GLY A 106 19.04 20.46 -20.79
C GLY A 106 19.15 18.94 -20.92
N TRP A 107 19.04 18.21 -19.81
CA TRP A 107 18.99 16.75 -19.80
C TRP A 107 17.56 16.19 -19.84
N ASN A 108 16.53 17.02 -19.77
CA ASN A 108 15.14 16.58 -19.97
C ASN A 108 14.83 16.50 -21.49
N ILE A 109 15.39 15.50 -22.13
CA ILE A 109 15.20 15.26 -23.56
C ILE A 109 14.09 14.22 -23.71
N PRO A 110 12.98 14.54 -24.43
CA PRO A 110 11.90 13.59 -24.63
C PRO A 110 12.40 12.25 -25.20
N VAL A 111 11.96 11.16 -24.57
CA VAL A 111 12.26 9.80 -25.04
C VAL A 111 11.13 9.36 -25.97
N GLU A 112 11.50 8.97 -27.18
CA GLU A 112 10.52 8.50 -28.16
C GLU A 112 9.81 7.24 -27.67
N LYS A 113 8.49 7.18 -27.85
CA LYS A 113 7.65 6.04 -27.53
C LYS A 113 7.35 5.21 -28.77
N SER A 114 7.29 3.89 -28.59
CA SER A 114 6.88 2.95 -29.63
C SER A 114 5.44 3.24 -30.08
N THR A 115 5.18 3.03 -31.36
CA THR A 115 3.83 3.04 -31.95
C THR A 115 3.36 1.65 -32.35
N GLU A 116 4.08 0.61 -31.94
CA GLU A 116 3.76 -0.78 -32.22
C GLU A 116 2.48 -1.20 -31.49
N VAL A 117 1.69 -2.04 -32.17
CA VAL A 117 0.52 -2.71 -31.60
C VAL A 117 0.73 -4.22 -31.70
N VAL A 118 0.67 -4.90 -30.56
CA VAL A 118 0.79 -6.36 -30.46
C VAL A 118 -0.57 -6.92 -30.09
N GLU A 119 -1.08 -7.84 -30.90
CA GLU A 119 -2.31 -8.57 -30.61
C GLU A 119 -1.97 -9.98 -30.09
N LEU A 120 -2.48 -10.31 -28.90
CA LEU A 120 -2.43 -11.64 -28.29
C LEU A 120 -3.84 -12.21 -28.28
N ARG A 121 -4.04 -13.38 -28.91
CA ARG A 121 -5.37 -13.94 -29.14
C ARG A 121 -5.52 -15.34 -28.55
N ASP A 122 -6.77 -15.76 -28.44
CA ASP A 122 -7.16 -17.11 -28.05
C ASP A 122 -6.70 -17.51 -26.65
N TYR A 123 -6.76 -16.57 -25.71
CA TYR A 123 -6.61 -16.84 -24.28
C TYR A 123 -7.99 -17.14 -23.65
N ASP A 124 -8.03 -18.04 -22.68
CA ASP A 124 -9.23 -18.25 -21.87
C ASP A 124 -9.41 -17.10 -20.87
N VAL A 125 -8.31 -16.65 -20.24
CA VAL A 125 -8.35 -15.65 -19.16
C VAL A 125 -7.29 -14.56 -19.38
N ALA A 126 -7.69 -13.31 -19.26
CA ALA A 126 -6.79 -12.17 -19.10
C ALA A 126 -6.90 -11.64 -17.66
N VAL A 127 -5.77 -11.57 -16.95
CA VAL A 127 -5.69 -11.08 -15.58
C VAL A 127 -5.08 -9.70 -15.55
N VAL A 128 -5.81 -8.72 -15.00
CA VAL A 128 -5.36 -7.33 -14.83
C VAL A 128 -4.89 -7.12 -13.40
N GLY A 129 -3.61 -6.85 -13.24
CA GLY A 129 -2.92 -6.75 -11.95
C GLY A 129 -2.46 -8.11 -11.45
N LEU A 130 -1.19 -8.18 -11.06
CA LEU A 130 -0.56 -9.39 -10.50
C LEU A 130 -0.06 -9.16 -9.07
N GLY A 131 -0.91 -8.50 -8.27
CA GLY A 131 -0.85 -8.54 -6.82
C GLY A 131 -1.39 -9.87 -6.28
N SER A 132 -1.70 -9.94 -5.00
CA SER A 132 -2.17 -11.19 -4.37
C SER A 132 -3.38 -11.80 -5.07
N SER A 133 -4.39 -11.01 -5.39
CA SER A 133 -5.61 -11.52 -6.02
C SER A 133 -5.40 -11.93 -7.46
N GLY A 134 -4.60 -11.19 -8.21
CA GLY A 134 -4.29 -11.52 -9.60
C GLY A 134 -3.41 -12.74 -9.72
N VAL A 135 -2.39 -12.88 -8.90
CA VAL A 135 -1.56 -14.08 -8.85
C VAL A 135 -2.41 -15.29 -8.47
N ALA A 136 -3.21 -15.20 -7.41
CA ALA A 136 -4.10 -16.31 -7.02
C ALA A 136 -5.07 -16.70 -8.16
N SER A 137 -5.62 -15.73 -8.90
CA SER A 137 -6.47 -15.99 -10.07
C SER A 137 -5.72 -16.70 -11.19
N PHE A 138 -4.50 -16.22 -11.49
CA PHE A 138 -3.64 -16.80 -12.51
C PHE A 138 -3.30 -18.26 -12.17
N LEU A 139 -2.82 -18.52 -10.95
CA LEU A 139 -2.46 -19.85 -10.47
C LEU A 139 -3.66 -20.82 -10.59
N SER A 140 -4.81 -20.39 -10.04
CA SER A 140 -5.99 -21.24 -10.00
C SER A 140 -6.59 -21.52 -11.38
N ALA A 141 -6.63 -20.54 -12.27
CA ALA A 141 -7.07 -20.75 -13.66
C ALA A 141 -6.11 -21.67 -14.43
N ALA A 142 -4.81 -21.42 -14.31
CA ALA A 142 -3.79 -22.18 -15.04
C ALA A 142 -3.72 -23.65 -14.58
N GLU A 143 -3.74 -23.93 -13.28
CA GLU A 143 -3.71 -25.31 -12.75
C GLU A 143 -4.95 -26.11 -13.15
N ASN A 144 -6.07 -25.44 -13.41
CA ASN A 144 -7.32 -26.05 -13.86
C ASN A 144 -7.51 -26.04 -15.38
N GLY A 145 -6.44 -25.77 -16.15
CA GLY A 145 -6.41 -26.00 -17.60
C GLY A 145 -6.61 -24.78 -18.48
N CYS A 146 -6.81 -23.58 -17.92
CA CYS A 146 -6.90 -22.37 -18.74
C CYS A 146 -5.57 -21.96 -19.35
N THR A 147 -5.64 -21.33 -20.52
CA THR A 147 -4.60 -20.46 -21.04
C THR A 147 -4.77 -19.07 -20.44
N VAL A 148 -3.74 -18.54 -19.79
CA VAL A 148 -3.81 -17.30 -19.02
C VAL A 148 -2.74 -16.33 -19.46
N PHE A 149 -3.13 -15.06 -19.69
CA PHE A 149 -2.19 -13.95 -19.82
C PHE A 149 -2.40 -12.95 -18.70
N GLY A 150 -1.31 -12.63 -17.99
CA GLY A 150 -1.31 -11.64 -16.90
C GLY A 150 -0.62 -10.34 -17.31
N MET A 151 -1.13 -9.22 -16.82
CA MET A 151 -0.51 -7.91 -16.98
C MET A 151 -0.36 -7.21 -15.63
N GLU A 152 0.83 -6.62 -15.41
CA GLU A 152 1.16 -5.89 -14.20
C GLU A 152 1.75 -4.52 -14.54
N ALA A 153 1.16 -3.48 -13.99
CA ALA A 153 1.61 -2.11 -14.21
C ALA A 153 2.99 -1.84 -13.59
N ALA A 154 3.28 -2.43 -12.43
CA ALA A 154 4.57 -2.29 -11.76
C ALA A 154 5.67 -3.09 -12.44
N ALA A 155 6.90 -2.81 -12.05
CA ALA A 155 8.09 -3.51 -12.55
C ALA A 155 8.25 -4.92 -11.99
N LYS A 156 7.51 -5.28 -10.93
CA LYS A 156 7.50 -6.61 -10.32
C LYS A 156 6.07 -7.02 -9.94
N ILE A 157 5.85 -8.32 -9.82
CA ILE A 157 4.59 -8.89 -9.34
C ILE A 157 4.51 -8.87 -7.80
N GLY A 158 3.34 -9.22 -7.26
CA GLY A 158 3.09 -9.36 -5.83
C GLY A 158 2.32 -8.19 -5.22
N GLY A 159 2.45 -6.98 -5.77
CA GLY A 159 1.73 -5.80 -5.29
C GLY A 159 1.86 -5.57 -3.79
N ASN A 160 0.80 -5.13 -3.14
CA ASN A 160 0.77 -5.00 -1.67
C ASN A 160 0.93 -6.33 -0.93
N GLY A 161 0.74 -7.46 -1.59
CA GLY A 161 0.93 -8.79 -1.00
C GLY A 161 2.34 -9.03 -0.49
N THR A 162 3.36 -8.46 -1.14
CA THR A 162 4.74 -8.58 -0.68
C THR A 162 5.06 -7.67 0.52
N ASN A 163 4.23 -6.66 0.78
CA ASN A 163 4.39 -5.71 1.89
C ASN A 163 3.51 -6.05 3.11
N THR A 164 2.52 -6.92 2.95
CA THR A 164 1.64 -7.31 4.07
C THR A 164 2.32 -8.33 4.96
N ALA A 165 2.02 -8.28 6.27
CA ALA A 165 2.51 -9.28 7.21
C ALA A 165 1.89 -10.66 6.97
N GLY A 166 0.59 -10.73 6.71
CA GLY A 166 -0.09 -11.99 6.43
C GLY A 166 -1.61 -11.88 6.27
N PRO A 167 -2.25 -12.93 5.79
CA PRO A 167 -3.69 -12.99 5.55
C PRO A 167 -4.49 -13.49 6.76
N LEU A 168 -5.79 -13.14 6.77
CA LEU A 168 -6.80 -13.82 7.55
C LEU A 168 -7.17 -15.16 6.88
N GLY A 169 -7.30 -16.21 7.69
CA GLY A 169 -7.84 -17.50 7.30
C GLY A 169 -8.55 -18.16 8.46
N VAL A 170 -9.76 -18.66 8.21
CA VAL A 170 -10.59 -19.29 9.23
C VAL A 170 -10.26 -20.77 9.33
N ASN A 171 -9.76 -21.19 10.50
CA ASN A 171 -9.45 -22.57 10.81
C ASN A 171 -8.64 -23.32 9.71
N PRO A 172 -7.48 -22.80 9.28
CA PRO A 172 -6.70 -23.50 8.26
C PRO A 172 -6.25 -24.87 8.77
N ALA A 173 -6.36 -25.91 7.95
CA ALA A 173 -6.21 -27.29 8.39
C ALA A 173 -4.86 -27.60 9.06
N ALA A 174 -3.75 -27.13 8.48
CA ALA A 174 -2.42 -27.35 9.05
C ALA A 174 -2.23 -26.64 10.40
N GLN A 175 -2.78 -25.45 10.56
CA GLN A 175 -2.72 -24.70 11.81
C GLN A 175 -3.64 -25.29 12.87
N VAL A 176 -4.82 -25.80 12.49
CA VAL A 176 -5.72 -26.55 13.37
C VAL A 176 -5.04 -27.84 13.86
N GLU A 177 -4.37 -28.58 12.99
CA GLU A 177 -3.60 -29.76 13.37
C GLU A 177 -2.49 -29.38 14.37
N ALA A 178 -1.73 -28.31 14.09
CA ALA A 178 -0.71 -27.80 15.00
C ALA A 178 -1.27 -27.32 16.36
N ASN A 179 -2.56 -26.94 16.40
CA ASN A 179 -3.29 -26.57 17.61
C ASN A 179 -3.96 -27.79 18.33
N GLY A 180 -3.50 -29.00 18.06
CA GLY A 180 -4.05 -30.21 18.66
C GLY A 180 -5.39 -30.68 18.10
N GLY A 181 -5.77 -30.19 16.92
CA GLY A 181 -7.02 -30.51 16.23
C GLY A 181 -8.22 -29.65 16.66
N GLU A 182 -7.98 -28.62 17.46
CA GLU A 182 -9.02 -27.69 17.90
C GLU A 182 -9.12 -26.47 16.98
N ASN A 183 -10.32 -26.12 16.57
CA ASN A 183 -10.62 -24.91 15.82
C ASN A 183 -10.30 -23.65 16.65
N PHE A 184 -9.89 -22.58 15.98
CA PHE A 184 -9.59 -21.28 16.62
C PHE A 184 -10.85 -20.44 16.84
N VAL A 185 -11.90 -20.70 16.07
CA VAL A 185 -13.19 -19.99 16.13
C VAL A 185 -14.30 -20.90 15.60
N ASP A 186 -15.50 -20.74 16.15
CA ASP A 186 -16.71 -21.28 15.54
C ASP A 186 -17.10 -20.40 14.33
N PRO A 187 -17.22 -20.95 13.11
CA PRO A 187 -17.55 -20.19 11.91
C PRO A 187 -18.89 -19.44 11.99
N ASP A 188 -19.89 -20.01 12.66
CA ASP A 188 -21.22 -19.39 12.80
C ASP A 188 -21.19 -18.23 13.81
N GLU A 189 -20.41 -18.35 14.88
CA GLU A 189 -20.15 -17.23 15.81
C GLU A 189 -19.40 -16.09 15.12
N LEU A 190 -18.38 -16.40 14.32
CA LEU A 190 -17.65 -15.41 13.55
C LEU A 190 -18.56 -14.68 12.54
N TYR A 191 -19.40 -15.44 11.82
CA TYR A 191 -20.36 -14.86 10.89
C TYR A 191 -21.31 -13.89 11.59
N THR A 192 -21.87 -14.32 12.74
CA THR A 192 -22.78 -13.48 13.52
C THR A 192 -22.10 -12.20 13.98
N ALA A 193 -20.90 -12.28 14.57
CA ALA A 193 -20.15 -11.11 15.02
C ALA A 193 -19.77 -10.18 13.87
N TRP A 194 -19.41 -10.74 12.71
CA TRP A 194 -19.10 -9.95 11.50
C TRP A 194 -20.29 -9.15 11.02
N MET A 195 -21.44 -9.81 10.87
CA MET A 195 -22.67 -9.15 10.43
C MET A 195 -23.19 -8.12 11.46
N GLU A 196 -23.10 -8.43 12.75
CA GLU A 196 -23.43 -7.47 13.83
C GLU A 196 -22.55 -6.22 13.76
N TYR A 197 -21.24 -6.37 13.59
CA TYR A 197 -20.32 -5.24 13.44
C TYR A 197 -20.69 -4.39 12.22
N CYS A 198 -21.01 -5.02 11.12
CA CYS A 198 -21.41 -4.36 9.89
C CYS A 198 -22.88 -3.91 9.90
N GLU A 199 -23.66 -4.11 10.98
CA GLU A 199 -25.07 -3.74 11.07
C GLU A 199 -25.90 -4.32 9.91
N ASP A 200 -25.57 -5.56 9.51
CA ASP A 200 -26.13 -6.29 8.37
C ASP A 200 -25.92 -5.61 6.98
N ASP A 201 -25.02 -4.64 6.88
CA ASP A 201 -24.73 -3.93 5.63
C ASP A 201 -23.70 -4.65 4.75
N ALA A 202 -22.88 -5.54 5.31
CA ALA A 202 -22.02 -6.41 4.52
C ALA A 202 -22.87 -7.44 3.74
N LYS A 203 -22.33 -7.92 2.62
CA LYS A 203 -23.02 -8.94 1.81
C LYS A 203 -22.89 -10.32 2.45
N GLY A 204 -23.89 -10.74 3.21
CA GLY A 204 -23.85 -11.93 4.07
C GLY A 204 -23.39 -13.21 3.36
N GLU A 205 -23.84 -13.44 2.11
CA GLU A 205 -23.40 -14.59 1.31
C GLU A 205 -21.91 -14.56 0.96
N ILE A 206 -21.33 -13.38 0.78
CA ILE A 206 -19.89 -13.20 0.52
C ILE A 206 -19.11 -13.35 1.82
N VAL A 207 -19.59 -12.80 2.92
CA VAL A 207 -18.98 -13.00 4.25
C VAL A 207 -18.91 -14.49 4.58
N LYS A 208 -20.03 -15.20 4.39
CA LYS A 208 -20.06 -16.64 4.64
C LYS A 208 -19.11 -17.41 3.72
N LEU A 209 -19.08 -17.10 2.44
CA LEU A 209 -18.15 -17.70 1.48
C LEU A 209 -16.70 -17.49 1.90
N PHE A 210 -16.35 -16.28 2.34
CA PHE A 210 -14.98 -15.97 2.80
C PHE A 210 -14.62 -16.77 4.06
N ILE A 211 -15.51 -16.86 5.03
CA ILE A 211 -15.32 -17.68 6.23
C ILE A 211 -15.09 -19.15 5.87
N ASP A 212 -15.88 -19.69 4.95
CA ASP A 212 -15.82 -21.10 4.56
C ASP A 212 -14.59 -21.44 3.70
N GLU A 213 -14.04 -20.47 2.95
CA GLU A 213 -13.01 -20.71 1.94
C GLU A 213 -11.61 -20.19 2.32
N SER A 214 -11.50 -19.21 3.22
CA SER A 214 -10.23 -18.55 3.52
C SER A 214 -9.17 -19.50 4.09
N GLY A 215 -9.54 -20.38 5.00
CA GLY A 215 -8.63 -21.38 5.57
C GLY A 215 -8.14 -22.41 4.53
N LYS A 216 -8.99 -22.78 3.57
CA LYS A 216 -8.62 -23.69 2.47
C LYS A 216 -7.60 -23.05 1.54
N THR A 217 -7.64 -21.73 1.37
CA THR A 217 -6.67 -20.99 0.57
C THR A 217 -5.25 -21.14 1.11
N PHE A 218 -5.06 -21.17 2.42
CA PHE A 218 -3.75 -21.40 3.03
C PHE A 218 -3.19 -22.77 2.62
N GLY A 219 -3.98 -23.84 2.79
CA GLY A 219 -3.57 -25.19 2.39
C GLY A 219 -3.23 -25.27 0.90
N TRP A 220 -4.08 -24.70 0.07
CA TRP A 220 -3.86 -24.68 -1.39
C TRP A 220 -2.53 -24.03 -1.76
N LEU A 221 -2.19 -22.86 -1.19
CA LEU A 221 -0.93 -22.17 -1.46
C LEU A 221 0.28 -22.92 -0.87
N ALA A 222 0.15 -23.46 0.33
CA ALA A 222 1.23 -24.19 1.00
C ALA A 222 1.55 -25.53 0.33
N ASP A 223 0.53 -26.26 -0.13
CA ASP A 223 0.68 -27.60 -0.71
C ASP A 223 1.13 -27.56 -2.18
N ASN A 224 0.68 -26.56 -2.93
CA ASN A 224 0.90 -26.50 -4.38
C ASN A 224 1.94 -25.47 -4.83
N TYR A 225 2.21 -24.46 -3.99
CA TYR A 225 3.11 -23.35 -4.31
C TYR A 225 4.08 -23.08 -3.16
N ASP A 226 5.07 -22.27 -3.37
CA ASP A 226 6.15 -22.08 -2.38
C ASP A 226 5.80 -21.06 -1.29
N PHE A 227 4.54 -21.03 -0.85
CA PHE A 227 4.11 -20.24 0.32
C PHE A 227 4.30 -21.04 1.61
N ALA A 228 4.93 -20.42 2.60
CA ALA A 228 5.16 -20.99 3.92
C ALA A 228 4.43 -20.15 4.98
N PHE A 229 3.35 -20.70 5.53
CA PHE A 229 2.62 -20.08 6.63
C PHE A 229 3.19 -20.55 7.97
N LEU A 230 3.22 -19.65 8.98
CA LEU A 230 3.57 -20.07 10.33
C LEU A 230 2.55 -21.09 10.85
N PRO A 231 2.98 -22.04 11.68
CA PRO A 231 2.07 -23.03 12.27
C PRO A 231 1.13 -22.42 13.31
N SER A 232 1.48 -21.27 13.89
CA SER A 232 0.68 -20.57 14.88
C SER A 232 -0.26 -19.57 14.25
N MET A 233 -1.47 -19.48 14.80
CA MET A 233 -2.42 -18.41 14.48
C MET A 233 -2.42 -17.38 15.61
N PHE A 234 -2.70 -16.13 15.26
CA PHE A 234 -2.67 -14.99 16.17
C PHE A 234 -4.00 -14.22 16.14
N SER A 235 -4.34 -13.63 17.29
CA SER A 235 -5.35 -12.58 17.36
C SER A 235 -4.69 -11.26 17.03
N PHE A 236 -5.23 -10.55 16.05
CA PHE A 236 -4.69 -9.28 15.61
C PHE A 236 -5.84 -8.30 15.37
N TYR A 237 -5.91 -7.27 16.21
CA TYR A 237 -6.97 -6.26 16.23
C TYR A 237 -8.38 -6.79 16.49
N ASP A 238 -8.52 -7.92 17.12
CA ASP A 238 -9.81 -8.54 17.39
C ASP A 238 -10.23 -8.35 18.85
N SER A 239 -11.41 -7.78 19.06
CA SER A 239 -12.00 -7.59 20.38
C SER A 239 -12.42 -8.90 21.07
N HIS A 240 -12.58 -10.00 20.32
CA HIS A 240 -12.95 -11.32 20.82
C HIS A 240 -11.74 -12.18 21.18
N GLY A 241 -10.54 -11.80 20.76
CA GLY A 241 -9.33 -12.59 20.94
C GLY A 241 -9.26 -13.83 20.04
N TRP A 242 -10.04 -13.91 18.98
CA TRP A 242 -10.01 -15.02 18.03
C TRP A 242 -8.73 -15.01 17.21
N LYS A 243 -8.14 -16.17 17.02
CA LYS A 243 -6.88 -16.33 16.27
C LYS A 243 -7.18 -16.61 14.81
N LEU A 244 -7.30 -15.53 14.02
CA LEU A 244 -7.71 -15.59 12.62
C LEU A 244 -6.59 -15.27 11.64
N TRP A 245 -5.42 -14.84 12.11
CA TRP A 245 -4.35 -14.30 11.28
C TRP A 245 -3.03 -15.05 11.52
N THR A 246 -2.22 -15.16 10.46
CA THR A 246 -0.84 -15.64 10.56
C THR A 246 0.06 -14.99 9.52
N MET A 247 1.38 -15.06 9.75
CA MET A 247 2.38 -14.59 8.80
C MET A 247 2.73 -15.65 7.77
N TYR A 248 3.22 -15.22 6.62
CA TYR A 248 3.76 -16.09 5.58
C TYR A 248 5.06 -15.53 4.99
N SER A 249 5.79 -16.41 4.33
CA SER A 249 7.02 -16.14 3.60
C SER A 249 7.15 -17.13 2.44
N GLY A 250 8.25 -17.11 1.72
CA GLY A 250 8.63 -18.21 0.83
C GLY A 250 9.14 -19.43 1.62
N LYS A 251 9.09 -20.60 1.01
CA LYS A 251 9.69 -21.83 1.59
C LYS A 251 11.20 -21.69 1.74
N ASP A 252 11.77 -22.50 2.61
CA ASP A 252 13.23 -22.62 2.84
C ASP A 252 13.93 -21.28 3.18
N GLY A 253 13.21 -20.39 3.85
CA GLY A 253 13.72 -19.07 4.23
C GLY A 253 13.63 -18.02 3.12
N GLY A 254 12.92 -18.30 2.04
CA GLY A 254 12.65 -17.35 0.96
C GLY A 254 11.76 -16.19 1.41
N SER A 255 11.89 -15.07 0.72
CA SER A 255 11.04 -13.90 0.92
C SER A 255 9.62 -14.12 0.37
N LYS A 256 8.72 -13.17 0.63
CA LYS A 256 7.40 -13.16 -0.03
C LYS A 256 7.52 -13.00 -1.55
N ASP A 257 8.43 -12.14 -2.03
CA ASP A 257 8.72 -12.02 -3.46
C ASP A 257 9.12 -13.36 -4.07
N ASP A 258 9.96 -14.13 -3.39
CA ASP A 258 10.35 -15.47 -3.84
C ASP A 258 9.13 -16.40 -3.97
N ALA A 259 8.20 -16.35 -3.02
CA ALA A 259 6.98 -17.16 -3.07
C ALA A 259 6.11 -16.80 -4.30
N TYR A 260 5.86 -15.52 -4.55
CA TYR A 260 5.07 -15.07 -5.70
C TYR A 260 5.76 -15.42 -7.02
N ASN A 261 7.06 -15.17 -7.13
CA ASN A 261 7.81 -15.49 -8.35
C ASN A 261 7.89 -16.98 -8.61
N ALA A 262 8.13 -17.80 -7.59
CA ALA A 262 8.17 -19.26 -7.73
C ALA A 262 6.80 -19.84 -8.14
N ALA A 263 5.71 -19.32 -7.53
CA ALA A 263 4.35 -19.73 -7.88
C ALA A 263 4.02 -19.41 -9.34
N MET A 264 4.31 -18.19 -9.79
CA MET A 264 4.10 -17.81 -11.20
C MET A 264 4.96 -18.61 -12.15
N ALA A 265 6.24 -18.85 -11.83
CA ALA A 265 7.11 -19.71 -12.63
C ALA A 265 6.52 -21.12 -12.79
N LYS A 266 5.96 -21.70 -11.73
CA LYS A 266 5.25 -22.98 -11.80
C LYS A 266 4.01 -22.91 -12.69
N ALA A 267 3.19 -21.87 -12.56
CA ALA A 267 1.96 -21.70 -13.35
C ALA A 267 2.23 -21.59 -14.86
N LEU A 268 3.37 -20.99 -15.26
CA LEU A 268 3.78 -20.93 -16.65
C LEU A 268 4.08 -22.33 -17.23
N THR A 269 4.36 -23.33 -16.40
CA THR A 269 4.63 -24.71 -16.87
C THR A 269 3.36 -25.50 -17.17
N TYR A 270 2.18 -25.06 -16.73
CA TYR A 270 0.93 -25.79 -16.94
C TYR A 270 0.44 -25.73 -18.39
N ASN A 271 0.79 -24.68 -19.11
CA ASN A 271 0.52 -24.55 -20.54
C ASN A 271 1.58 -23.64 -21.17
N GLU A 272 2.12 -24.03 -22.32
CA GLU A 272 3.16 -23.27 -23.02
C GLU A 272 2.72 -21.87 -23.48
N LYS A 273 1.41 -21.63 -23.54
CA LYS A 273 0.81 -20.33 -23.88
C LYS A 273 0.69 -19.39 -22.69
N ASN A 274 0.76 -19.90 -21.46
CA ASN A 274 0.70 -19.09 -20.28
C ASN A 274 1.87 -18.11 -20.24
N ASP A 275 1.56 -16.83 -20.04
CA ASP A 275 2.56 -15.78 -19.99
C ASP A 275 2.07 -14.59 -19.17
N TYR A 276 2.98 -13.72 -18.76
CA TYR A 276 2.66 -12.43 -18.17
C TYR A 276 3.73 -11.40 -18.50
N LYS A 277 3.35 -10.13 -18.39
CA LYS A 277 4.26 -9.01 -18.60
C LYS A 277 4.11 -7.98 -17.50
N THR A 278 5.25 -7.58 -16.93
CA THR A 278 5.36 -6.43 -16.02
C THR A 278 5.56 -5.15 -16.82
N GLU A 279 5.40 -3.99 -16.18
CA GLU A 279 5.42 -2.68 -16.82
C GLU A 279 4.45 -2.59 -18.01
N LEU A 280 3.32 -3.26 -17.86
CA LEU A 280 2.22 -3.30 -18.81
C LEU A 280 0.93 -2.85 -18.11
N ARG A 281 0.53 -1.62 -18.35
CA ARG A 281 -0.63 -0.99 -17.70
C ARG A 281 -1.88 -1.14 -18.55
N ALA A 282 -2.92 -1.76 -17.99
CA ALA A 282 -4.24 -1.81 -18.61
C ALA A 282 -4.83 -0.40 -18.77
N THR A 283 -5.40 -0.13 -19.94
CA THR A 283 -5.96 1.19 -20.30
C THR A 283 -7.44 1.14 -20.62
N SER A 284 -7.95 0.02 -21.13
CA SER A 284 -9.38 -0.18 -21.37
C SER A 284 -9.73 -1.66 -21.53
N LEU A 285 -11.00 -2.01 -21.30
CA LEU A 285 -11.52 -3.29 -21.72
C LEU A 285 -11.82 -3.26 -23.23
N LEU A 286 -11.49 -4.33 -23.93
CA LEU A 286 -11.89 -4.55 -25.33
C LEU A 286 -13.32 -5.07 -25.37
N LYS A 287 -14.13 -4.50 -26.24
CA LYS A 287 -15.56 -4.83 -26.40
C LYS A 287 -15.89 -5.08 -27.87
N GLU A 288 -16.65 -6.13 -28.12
CA GLU A 288 -17.25 -6.42 -29.42
C GLU A 288 -18.76 -6.67 -29.22
N ASP A 289 -19.58 -5.96 -29.95
CA ASP A 289 -21.05 -6.02 -29.83
C ASP A 289 -21.56 -5.88 -28.37
N GLY A 290 -20.90 -5.03 -27.59
CA GLY A 290 -21.23 -4.79 -26.18
C GLY A 290 -20.74 -5.85 -25.19
N LYS A 291 -20.04 -6.88 -25.65
CA LYS A 291 -19.42 -7.92 -24.81
C LYS A 291 -17.95 -7.62 -24.57
N VAL A 292 -17.48 -7.89 -23.36
CA VAL A 292 -16.05 -7.84 -23.04
C VAL A 292 -15.36 -9.03 -23.72
N VAL A 293 -14.31 -8.74 -24.50
CA VAL A 293 -13.52 -9.73 -25.24
C VAL A 293 -12.03 -9.67 -24.96
N GLY A 294 -11.61 -8.84 -24.00
CA GLY A 294 -10.22 -8.72 -23.62
C GLY A 294 -9.85 -7.39 -22.98
N VAL A 295 -8.57 -7.09 -23.00
CA VAL A 295 -7.99 -5.90 -22.37
C VAL A 295 -6.97 -5.27 -23.29
N GLU A 296 -7.01 -3.95 -23.45
CA GLU A 296 -5.94 -3.16 -24.03
C GLU A 296 -5.02 -2.64 -22.92
N ALA A 297 -3.72 -2.72 -23.14
CA ALA A 297 -2.71 -2.26 -22.19
C ALA A 297 -1.54 -1.61 -22.92
N VAL A 298 -0.81 -0.74 -22.22
CA VAL A 298 0.36 -0.02 -22.77
C VAL A 298 1.59 -0.35 -21.95
N ALA A 299 2.65 -0.78 -22.62
CA ALA A 299 3.96 -1.00 -22.02
C ALA A 299 4.69 0.34 -21.79
N TYR A 300 5.71 0.32 -20.92
CA TYR A 300 6.50 1.52 -20.58
C TYR A 300 7.12 2.21 -21.80
N ASP A 301 7.45 1.45 -22.83
CA ASP A 301 8.04 1.95 -24.08
C ASP A 301 7.00 2.52 -25.08
N GLY A 302 5.71 2.45 -24.74
CA GLY A 302 4.59 2.90 -25.56
C GLY A 302 3.94 1.82 -26.43
N THR A 303 4.51 0.61 -26.51
CA THR A 303 3.89 -0.51 -27.24
C THR A 303 2.51 -0.83 -26.67
N VAL A 304 1.51 -0.88 -27.54
CA VAL A 304 0.14 -1.23 -27.19
C VAL A 304 -0.06 -2.73 -27.32
N TYR A 305 -0.60 -3.36 -26.27
CA TYR A 305 -0.98 -4.76 -26.26
C TYR A 305 -2.50 -4.88 -26.24
N ARG A 306 -3.05 -5.67 -27.16
CA ARG A 306 -4.47 -6.06 -27.17
C ARG A 306 -4.55 -7.54 -26.86
N VAL A 307 -4.98 -7.87 -25.65
CA VAL A 307 -5.09 -9.24 -25.17
C VAL A 307 -6.55 -9.67 -25.28
N TYR A 308 -6.83 -10.56 -26.20
CA TYR A 308 -8.16 -11.14 -26.40
C TYR A 308 -8.30 -12.40 -25.58
N ALA A 309 -9.36 -12.47 -24.77
CA ALA A 309 -9.64 -13.58 -23.87
C ALA A 309 -11.16 -13.78 -23.71
N ASP A 310 -11.57 -15.01 -23.39
CA ASP A 310 -12.98 -15.33 -23.15
C ASP A 310 -13.54 -14.64 -21.88
N CYS A 311 -12.67 -14.46 -20.87
CA CYS A 311 -13.01 -13.71 -19.66
C CYS A 311 -11.86 -12.84 -19.17
N VAL A 312 -12.19 -11.87 -18.32
CA VAL A 312 -11.22 -10.97 -17.69
C VAL A 312 -11.36 -11.02 -16.17
N VAL A 313 -10.22 -10.95 -15.45
CA VAL A 313 -10.18 -10.81 -14.00
C VAL A 313 -9.58 -9.45 -13.67
N LEU A 314 -10.36 -8.60 -12.99
CA LEU A 314 -9.95 -7.27 -12.56
C LEU A 314 -9.42 -7.36 -11.12
N ALA A 315 -8.10 -7.34 -10.99
CA ALA A 315 -7.34 -7.57 -9.76
C ALA A 315 -6.33 -6.44 -9.48
N ASP A 316 -6.63 -5.23 -9.91
CA ASP A 316 -5.73 -4.08 -9.91
C ASP A 316 -5.66 -3.32 -8.56
N GLY A 317 -6.34 -3.81 -7.50
CA GLY A 317 -6.04 -3.44 -6.11
C GLY A 317 -6.73 -2.19 -5.57
N GLY A 318 -7.85 -1.78 -6.14
CA GLY A 318 -8.63 -0.62 -5.68
C GLY A 318 -8.11 0.71 -6.22
N TYR A 319 -8.31 1.82 -5.48
CA TYR A 319 -8.14 3.16 -6.04
C TYR A 319 -7.33 4.14 -5.16
N ILE A 320 -6.47 3.63 -4.27
CA ILE A 320 -5.71 4.49 -3.34
C ILE A 320 -4.80 5.50 -4.05
N GLY A 321 -4.33 5.18 -5.25
CA GLY A 321 -3.53 6.07 -6.09
C GLY A 321 -4.32 7.13 -6.86
N ASN A 322 -5.66 7.13 -6.76
CA ASN A 322 -6.54 8.05 -7.48
C ASN A 322 -7.16 9.07 -6.52
N ALA A 323 -6.58 10.29 -6.48
CA ALA A 323 -7.00 11.35 -5.57
C ALA A 323 -8.46 11.80 -5.79
N GLU A 324 -8.96 11.75 -7.04
CA GLU A 324 -10.36 12.10 -7.35
C GLU A 324 -11.31 11.05 -6.75
N MET A 325 -11.02 9.76 -6.95
CA MET A 325 -11.84 8.67 -6.41
C MET A 325 -11.79 8.61 -4.89
N THR A 326 -10.61 8.76 -4.27
CA THR A 326 -10.50 8.78 -2.80
C THR A 326 -11.24 9.95 -2.20
N THR A 327 -11.13 11.15 -2.78
CA THR A 327 -11.91 12.32 -2.35
C THR A 327 -13.41 12.09 -2.51
N LYS A 328 -13.83 11.53 -3.65
CA LYS A 328 -15.25 11.27 -3.94
C LYS A 328 -15.88 10.26 -2.98
N TYR A 329 -15.20 9.17 -2.70
CA TYR A 329 -15.76 8.05 -1.93
C TYR A 329 -15.43 8.09 -0.45
N THR A 330 -14.24 8.56 -0.08
CA THR A 330 -13.76 8.55 1.32
C THR A 330 -13.58 9.94 1.92
N GLY A 331 -13.85 10.99 1.17
CA GLY A 331 -13.79 12.38 1.64
C GLY A 331 -12.41 12.98 1.78
N SER A 332 -11.33 12.24 1.52
CA SER A 332 -9.95 12.69 1.71
C SER A 332 -8.99 12.16 0.66
N VAL A 333 -7.87 12.87 0.50
CA VAL A 333 -6.66 12.33 -0.13
C VAL A 333 -5.76 11.83 1.00
N TRP A 334 -5.39 10.55 0.96
CA TRP A 334 -4.68 9.89 2.04
C TRP A 334 -3.18 9.84 1.81
N HIS A 335 -2.41 9.85 2.91
CA HIS A 335 -0.99 9.47 2.86
C HIS A 335 -0.91 7.96 2.64
N THR A 336 -0.26 7.53 1.58
CA THR A 336 -0.19 6.09 1.28
C THR A 336 1.19 5.51 1.58
N LYS A 337 1.18 4.31 2.12
CA LYS A 337 2.32 3.40 2.20
C LYS A 337 2.18 2.24 1.21
N GLY A 338 1.02 2.12 0.58
CA GLY A 338 0.71 1.11 -0.41
C GLY A 338 1.15 1.49 -1.82
N MET A 339 0.69 0.68 -2.76
CA MET A 339 1.04 0.80 -4.17
C MET A 339 0.18 1.85 -4.88
N THR A 340 0.77 2.97 -5.27
CA THR A 340 0.06 4.09 -5.91
C THR A 340 -0.40 3.81 -7.35
N GLN A 341 0.08 2.74 -7.96
CA GLN A 341 -0.44 2.27 -9.25
C GLN A 341 -1.85 1.68 -9.17
N CYS A 342 -2.37 1.41 -7.97
CA CYS A 342 -3.77 1.08 -7.74
C CYS A 342 -4.63 2.32 -7.94
N ASP A 343 -4.96 2.63 -9.20
CA ASP A 343 -5.56 3.88 -9.65
C ASP A 343 -7.07 3.80 -9.93
N GLY A 344 -7.69 2.66 -9.61
CA GLY A 344 -9.12 2.44 -9.78
C GLY A 344 -9.53 2.05 -11.21
N PHE A 345 -8.60 1.58 -12.02
CA PHE A 345 -8.90 1.13 -13.38
C PHE A 345 -10.05 0.13 -13.42
N GLY A 346 -9.97 -0.97 -12.66
CA GLY A 346 -11.00 -2.01 -12.65
C GLY A 346 -12.37 -1.49 -12.24
N ILE A 347 -12.43 -0.66 -11.20
CA ILE A 347 -13.69 -0.04 -10.74
C ILE A 347 -14.25 0.88 -11.82
N SER A 348 -13.43 1.72 -12.45
CA SER A 348 -13.86 2.61 -13.52
C SER A 348 -14.42 1.84 -14.72
N GLN A 349 -13.77 0.76 -15.11
CA GLN A 349 -14.26 -0.09 -16.21
C GLN A 349 -15.55 -0.83 -15.85
N CYS A 350 -15.69 -1.29 -14.61
CA CYS A 350 -16.93 -1.90 -14.14
C CYS A 350 -18.11 -0.90 -14.18
N LEU A 351 -17.88 0.36 -13.77
CA LEU A 351 -18.90 1.40 -13.84
C LEU A 351 -19.33 1.69 -15.29
N GLU A 352 -18.40 1.71 -16.24
CA GLU A 352 -18.71 1.84 -17.67
C GLU A 352 -19.54 0.68 -18.22
N LEU A 353 -19.45 -0.50 -17.61
CA LEU A 353 -20.27 -1.67 -17.95
C LEU A 353 -21.65 -1.65 -17.29
N GLY A 354 -21.96 -0.66 -16.45
CA GLY A 354 -23.18 -0.62 -15.65
C GLY A 354 -23.11 -1.43 -14.37
N GLY A 355 -21.91 -1.68 -13.87
CA GLY A 355 -21.66 -2.39 -12.61
C GLY A 355 -22.16 -1.60 -11.40
N ALA A 356 -22.66 -2.33 -10.40
CA ALA A 356 -23.10 -1.76 -9.14
C ALA A 356 -21.94 -1.59 -8.16
N LEU A 357 -21.88 -0.44 -7.49
CA LEU A 357 -21.00 -0.22 -6.35
C LEU A 357 -21.53 -0.96 -5.11
N TYR A 358 -20.63 -1.39 -4.24
CA TYR A 358 -20.97 -1.92 -2.93
C TYR A 358 -20.09 -1.27 -1.87
N ASN A 359 -20.70 -0.50 -0.96
CA ASN A 359 -20.04 0.21 0.13
C ASN A 359 -18.75 0.94 -0.31
N PRO A 360 -18.82 1.85 -1.31
CA PRO A 360 -17.63 2.54 -1.82
C PRO A 360 -17.02 3.50 -0.79
N ASP A 361 -17.75 3.86 0.25
CA ASP A 361 -17.41 4.79 1.31
C ASP A 361 -16.93 4.12 2.61
N VAL A 362 -16.53 2.85 2.53
CA VAL A 362 -15.83 2.18 3.64
C VAL A 362 -14.50 2.88 3.90
N ALA A 363 -14.13 3.00 5.18
CA ALA A 363 -12.82 3.49 5.55
C ALA A 363 -11.71 2.75 4.81
N VAL A 364 -10.67 3.49 4.49
CA VAL A 364 -9.44 2.94 3.91
C VAL A 364 -8.74 2.01 4.92
N GLU A 365 -7.87 1.15 4.42
CA GLU A 365 -7.05 0.26 5.25
C GLU A 365 -5.90 1.06 5.89
N ASP A 366 -6.22 1.78 6.96
CA ASP A 366 -5.32 2.65 7.70
C ASP A 366 -4.75 1.94 8.94
N HIS A 367 -3.53 1.45 8.82
CA HIS A 367 -2.86 0.73 9.91
C HIS A 367 -1.87 1.56 10.70
N ILE A 368 -1.48 2.72 10.20
CA ILE A 368 -0.32 3.42 10.74
C ILE A 368 -0.62 4.89 10.92
N ALA A 369 -0.69 5.33 12.15
CA ALA A 369 -0.55 6.73 12.48
C ALA A 369 0.93 7.04 12.76
N ALA A 370 1.42 8.17 12.29
CA ALA A 370 2.79 8.60 12.45
C ALA A 370 2.91 10.12 12.29
N LEU A 371 4.12 10.65 12.28
CA LEU A 371 4.37 12.04 11.92
C LEU A 371 3.90 12.33 10.48
N ASP A 372 3.35 13.50 10.27
CA ASP A 372 2.85 13.97 8.97
C ASP A 372 3.93 13.85 7.88
N ASN A 373 5.16 14.17 8.22
CA ASN A 373 6.28 14.10 7.31
C ASN A 373 7.39 13.20 7.86
N ILE A 374 7.23 11.88 7.75
CA ILE A 374 8.13 10.90 8.37
C ILE A 374 9.43 10.67 7.61
N ILE A 375 9.48 10.91 6.30
CA ILE A 375 10.70 10.78 5.49
C ILE A 375 11.59 11.99 5.70
N ARG A 376 12.84 11.76 6.18
CA ARG A 376 13.77 12.81 6.62
C ARG A 376 15.18 12.52 6.16
N SER A 377 16.01 13.59 6.20
CA SER A 377 17.44 13.47 6.01
C SER A 377 18.14 12.74 7.16
N ASP A 378 19.41 12.41 6.96
CA ASP A 378 20.26 11.78 7.98
C ASP A 378 20.47 12.67 9.23
N ASP A 379 20.30 13.99 9.10
CA ASP A 379 20.43 14.94 10.20
C ASP A 379 19.28 14.84 11.23
N TYR A 380 18.16 14.23 10.85
CA TYR A 380 17.04 13.99 11.75
C TYR A 380 17.14 12.61 12.39
N SER A 381 17.66 12.54 13.59
CA SER A 381 17.99 11.27 14.25
C SER A 381 16.77 10.34 14.40
N ASN A 382 17.04 9.03 14.41
CA ASN A 382 16.00 8.04 14.62
C ASN A 382 15.37 8.14 16.01
N ASP A 383 16.15 8.47 17.02
CA ASP A 383 15.66 8.67 18.39
C ASP A 383 14.68 9.82 18.46
N ASP A 384 14.97 10.95 17.81
CA ASP A 384 14.10 12.12 17.79
C ASP A 384 12.80 11.86 17.01
N LYS A 385 12.88 11.15 15.89
CA LYS A 385 11.69 10.68 15.16
C LYS A 385 10.83 9.77 16.02
N SER A 386 11.43 8.85 16.75
CA SER A 386 10.75 7.91 17.63
C SER A 386 10.06 8.62 18.79
N LEU A 387 10.70 9.64 19.38
CA LEU A 387 10.07 10.46 20.42
C LEU A 387 8.86 11.20 19.90
N LEU A 388 9.00 11.95 18.80
CA LEU A 388 7.89 12.72 18.22
C LEU A 388 6.76 11.80 17.74
N THR A 389 7.09 10.63 17.19
CA THR A 389 6.10 9.64 16.80
C THR A 389 5.37 9.07 18.03
N SER A 390 6.08 8.80 19.12
CA SER A 390 5.45 8.36 20.36
C SER A 390 4.47 9.41 20.92
N LEU A 391 4.85 10.69 20.87
CA LEU A 391 3.99 11.78 21.31
C LEU A 391 2.75 11.94 20.43
N VAL A 392 2.88 11.79 19.12
CA VAL A 392 1.74 11.93 18.19
C VAL A 392 0.75 10.77 18.30
N LEU A 393 1.16 9.67 18.94
CA LEU A 393 0.31 8.51 19.23
C LEU A 393 -0.21 8.49 20.68
N ASP A 394 0.17 9.45 21.51
CA ASP A 394 -0.13 9.42 22.94
C ASP A 394 -1.51 10.04 23.24
N LEU A 395 -2.44 9.19 23.64
CA LEU A 395 -3.82 9.56 23.99
C LEU A 395 -3.93 10.38 25.28
N ASN A 396 -2.84 10.57 26.02
CA ASN A 396 -2.84 11.43 27.22
C ASN A 396 -2.87 12.93 26.87
N TYR A 397 -2.61 13.29 25.62
CA TYR A 397 -2.60 14.68 25.15
C TYR A 397 -3.87 15.03 24.37
N GLN A 398 -4.16 16.33 24.28
CA GLN A 398 -5.30 16.84 23.52
C GLN A 398 -5.10 16.59 22.03
N MET A 399 -6.12 16.05 21.37
CA MET A 399 -6.11 15.87 19.92
C MET A 399 -7.19 16.69 19.25
N ILE A 400 -6.89 17.19 18.05
CA ILE A 400 -7.86 17.80 17.14
C ILE A 400 -7.76 17.17 15.75
N ASP A 401 -8.89 17.10 15.09
CA ASP A 401 -9.00 16.61 13.72
C ASP A 401 -8.56 17.67 12.67
N SER A 402 -8.63 17.33 11.40
CA SER A 402 -8.30 18.23 10.28
C SER A 402 -9.24 19.43 10.12
N LYS A 403 -10.33 19.49 10.92
CA LYS A 403 -11.30 20.59 10.96
C LYS A 403 -11.18 21.41 12.25
N GLY A 404 -10.19 21.11 13.10
CA GLY A 404 -9.98 21.81 14.37
C GLY A 404 -10.93 21.40 15.49
N GLN A 405 -11.68 20.32 15.33
CA GLN A 405 -12.57 19.78 16.36
C GLN A 405 -11.83 18.85 17.31
N SER A 406 -12.25 18.80 18.58
CA SER A 406 -11.74 17.80 19.52
C SER A 406 -12.00 16.39 18.98
N PHE A 407 -10.99 15.55 19.12
CA PHE A 407 -11.00 14.20 18.59
C PHE A 407 -10.42 13.26 19.65
N ASP A 408 -11.19 12.26 20.03
CA ASP A 408 -10.79 11.24 21.00
C ASP A 408 -10.27 10.01 20.27
N GLY A 409 -8.97 9.83 20.25
CA GLY A 409 -8.35 8.63 19.72
C GLY A 409 -8.70 7.40 20.56
N ASN A 410 -8.76 6.25 19.92
CA ASN A 410 -8.89 4.95 20.57
C ASN A 410 -7.73 4.05 20.18
N TYR A 411 -6.91 3.70 21.15
CA TYR A 411 -5.77 2.82 20.92
C TYR A 411 -6.19 1.36 21.12
N ASN A 412 -6.50 0.68 20.05
CA ASN A 412 -6.93 -0.73 20.08
C ASN A 412 -6.00 -1.66 19.25
N GLY A 413 -4.72 -1.34 19.18
CA GLY A 413 -3.73 -2.12 18.43
C GLY A 413 -3.56 -1.69 16.96
N LEU A 414 -4.60 -1.28 16.24
CA LEU A 414 -4.50 -0.50 14.98
C LEU A 414 -4.23 0.98 15.29
N GLY A 415 -4.33 1.32 16.56
CA GLY A 415 -3.98 2.60 17.07
C GLY A 415 -4.89 3.71 16.58
N LEU A 416 -4.36 4.91 16.69
CA LEU A 416 -5.00 6.13 16.22
C LEU A 416 -5.31 6.11 14.72
N ALA A 417 -4.58 5.33 13.93
CA ALA A 417 -4.81 5.23 12.50
C ALA A 417 -6.24 4.79 12.19
N PHE A 418 -6.79 3.89 12.99
CA PHE A 418 -8.15 3.40 12.82
C PHE A 418 -9.21 4.49 12.99
N ASN A 419 -8.98 5.45 13.89
CA ASN A 419 -9.87 6.57 14.11
C ASN A 419 -9.51 7.80 13.26
N ALA A 420 -8.30 7.85 12.72
CA ALA A 420 -7.83 9.00 11.95
C ALA A 420 -8.61 9.21 10.65
N TRP A 421 -9.27 8.18 10.11
CA TRP A 421 -10.13 8.36 8.95
C TRP A 421 -11.36 9.24 9.26
N GLU A 422 -11.90 9.19 10.49
CA GLU A 422 -12.97 10.09 10.94
C GLU A 422 -12.46 11.53 11.07
N ALA A 423 -11.22 11.68 11.52
CA ALA A 423 -10.53 12.95 11.65
C ALA A 423 -10.07 13.56 10.30
N GLY A 424 -10.04 12.76 9.24
CA GLY A 424 -9.38 13.07 7.97
C GLY A 424 -7.97 12.50 7.92
N ALA A 425 -7.26 12.72 6.80
CA ALA A 425 -5.92 12.16 6.61
C ALA A 425 -4.87 12.68 7.60
N ASN A 426 -5.11 13.84 8.18
CA ASN A 426 -4.23 14.51 9.15
C ASN A 426 -4.97 14.82 10.44
N TYR A 427 -4.23 14.78 11.55
CA TYR A 427 -4.69 15.22 12.87
C TYR A 427 -3.53 15.89 13.62
N TYR A 428 -3.81 16.48 14.78
CA TYR A 428 -2.83 17.26 15.52
C TYR A 428 -2.90 16.93 17.00
N VAL A 429 -1.73 16.74 17.62
CA VAL A 429 -1.58 16.55 19.05
C VAL A 429 -1.10 17.85 19.66
N LEU A 430 -1.83 18.37 20.65
CA LEU A 430 -1.55 19.63 21.33
C LEU A 430 -1.05 19.34 22.74
N ILE A 431 0.14 19.83 23.05
CA ILE A 431 0.80 19.70 24.34
C ILE A 431 0.89 21.10 24.94
N ASN A 432 0.35 21.30 26.14
CA ASN A 432 0.43 22.57 26.81
C ASN A 432 1.80 22.77 27.51
N GLN A 433 2.06 23.96 28.06
CA GLN A 433 3.38 24.28 28.65
C GLN A 433 3.70 23.40 29.88
N GLU A 434 2.72 23.10 30.73
CA GLU A 434 2.93 22.26 31.91
C GLU A 434 3.26 20.81 31.50
N GLU A 435 2.54 20.27 30.54
CA GLU A 435 2.80 18.94 29.96
C GLU A 435 4.17 18.87 29.29
N TYR A 436 4.54 19.91 28.54
CA TYR A 436 5.83 20.03 27.90
C TYR A 436 6.98 20.04 28.94
N ASP A 437 6.87 20.83 29.97
CA ASP A 437 7.84 20.89 31.06
C ASP A 437 7.90 19.54 31.80
N SER A 438 6.78 18.86 31.97
CA SER A 438 6.75 17.53 32.58
C SER A 438 7.47 16.49 31.72
N ILE A 439 7.35 16.52 30.40
CA ILE A 439 8.10 15.62 29.52
C ILE A 439 9.62 15.84 29.69
N LYS A 440 10.07 17.10 29.80
CA LYS A 440 11.48 17.41 30.03
C LYS A 440 12.01 16.87 31.35
N GLU A 441 11.22 16.98 32.41
CA GLU A 441 11.63 16.63 33.77
C GLU A 441 11.37 15.17 34.12
N ASN A 442 10.24 14.61 33.68
CA ASN A 442 9.73 13.32 34.11
C ASN A 442 9.67 12.26 32.97
N GLY A 443 9.88 12.67 31.73
CA GLY A 443 9.81 11.78 30.57
C GLY A 443 8.41 11.58 30.04
N LEU A 444 8.28 10.62 29.11
CA LEU A 444 7.00 10.25 28.49
C LEU A 444 6.08 9.58 29.51
N ILE A 445 4.78 9.84 29.42
CA ILE A 445 3.74 9.14 30.17
C ILE A 445 3.57 7.72 29.63
N SER A 446 3.55 7.59 28.30
CA SER A 446 3.52 6.30 27.62
C SER A 446 4.43 6.33 26.39
N TYR A 447 5.05 5.18 26.09
CA TYR A 447 5.89 5.03 24.91
C TYR A 447 5.13 4.24 23.85
N ASN A 448 4.64 4.94 22.85
CA ASN A 448 3.84 4.37 21.77
C ASN A 448 4.66 4.39 20.49
N VAL A 449 4.91 3.23 19.93
CA VAL A 449 5.67 3.11 18.68
C VAL A 449 4.81 2.45 17.63
N PRO A 450 4.61 3.09 16.48
CA PRO A 450 3.93 2.44 15.37
C PRO A 450 4.78 1.28 14.85
N MET A 451 4.14 0.22 14.49
CA MET A 451 4.72 -1.07 14.13
C MET A 451 5.77 -1.01 12.99
N PHE A 452 5.82 0.10 12.22
CA PHE A 452 6.64 0.19 11.00
C PHE A 452 7.57 1.40 10.90
N PHE A 453 7.57 2.32 11.88
CA PHE A 453 8.36 3.54 11.81
C PHE A 453 9.14 3.80 13.09
N GLY A 454 10.38 3.30 13.14
CA GLY A 454 11.31 3.64 14.19
C GLY A 454 10.94 3.04 15.54
N GLN A 455 11.36 1.83 15.79
CA GLN A 455 11.30 1.24 17.13
C GLN A 455 12.65 1.39 17.82
N GLY A 456 12.58 1.63 19.13
CA GLY A 456 13.75 1.65 19.99
C GLY A 456 14.54 2.93 19.83
N GLY A 457 14.20 3.92 20.60
CA GLY A 457 14.99 5.10 20.84
C GLY A 457 15.56 5.09 22.24
N ALA A 458 16.37 6.09 22.53
CA ALA A 458 16.92 6.35 23.86
C ALA A 458 15.81 6.75 24.87
N TYR A 459 14.62 7.09 24.38
CA TYR A 459 13.53 7.61 25.18
C TYR A 459 12.56 6.51 25.57
N THR A 460 12.36 6.31 26.86
CA THR A 460 11.42 5.37 27.45
C THR A 460 10.51 6.09 28.43
N GLU A 461 9.43 5.45 28.85
CA GLU A 461 8.53 5.99 29.89
C GLU A 461 9.33 6.38 31.14
N GLY A 462 9.02 7.53 31.70
CA GLY A 462 9.65 8.04 32.91
C GLY A 462 11.11 8.47 32.79
N THR A 463 11.68 8.47 31.59
CA THR A 463 13.05 8.95 31.35
C THR A 463 13.02 10.42 30.95
N PRO A 464 13.63 11.36 31.73
CA PRO A 464 13.65 12.77 31.39
C PRO A 464 14.20 13.06 30.00
N VAL A 465 13.56 13.97 29.27
CA VAL A 465 13.95 14.40 27.93
C VAL A 465 14.53 15.82 28.02
N SER A 466 15.75 15.93 28.53
CA SER A 466 16.39 17.22 28.78
C SER A 466 16.69 18.05 27.53
N ASN A 467 16.78 17.40 26.37
CA ASN A 467 17.01 18.02 25.05
C ASN A 467 15.70 18.18 24.22
N LEU A 468 14.54 18.20 24.88
CA LEU A 468 13.24 18.30 24.16
C LEU A 468 13.14 19.57 23.31
N ASP A 469 13.74 20.69 23.76
CA ASP A 469 13.75 21.94 23.00
C ASP A 469 14.46 21.76 21.63
N ASP A 470 15.59 21.07 21.62
CA ASP A 470 16.35 20.80 20.39
C ASP A 470 15.56 19.88 19.44
N ILE A 471 14.86 18.88 20.00
CA ILE A 471 14.00 17.96 19.24
C ILE A 471 12.83 18.73 18.61
N MET A 472 12.20 19.64 19.35
CA MET A 472 11.10 20.47 18.83
C MET A 472 11.59 21.44 17.75
N GLU A 473 12.75 22.05 17.90
CA GLU A 473 13.34 22.89 16.85
C GLU A 473 13.65 22.08 15.58
N MET A 474 14.12 20.85 15.72
CA MET A 474 14.31 19.93 14.59
C MET A 474 12.97 19.59 13.93
N GLY A 475 11.96 19.24 14.73
CA GLY A 475 10.61 18.97 14.23
C GLY A 475 9.99 20.16 13.48
N LYS A 476 10.24 21.39 13.94
CA LYS A 476 9.85 22.61 13.24
C LYS A 476 10.56 22.74 11.89
N ALA A 477 11.86 22.49 11.84
CA ALA A 477 12.64 22.56 10.60
C ALA A 477 12.16 21.57 9.55
N PHE A 478 11.66 20.39 9.96
CA PHE A 478 11.09 19.38 9.07
C PHE A 478 9.57 19.50 8.86
N GLY A 479 8.93 20.49 9.50
CA GLY A 479 7.51 20.77 9.32
C GLY A 479 6.56 19.85 10.11
N ASP A 480 7.06 19.06 11.06
CA ASP A 480 6.25 18.17 11.91
C ASP A 480 5.73 18.85 13.18
N VAL A 481 6.32 19.96 13.57
CA VAL A 481 6.00 20.67 14.82
C VAL A 481 5.69 22.13 14.54
N ILE A 482 4.65 22.63 15.21
CA ILE A 482 4.37 24.07 15.34
C ILE A 482 4.46 24.43 16.82
N VAL A 483 5.13 25.52 17.15
CA VAL A 483 5.08 26.11 18.49
C VAL A 483 4.34 27.43 18.38
N ALA A 484 3.22 27.54 19.07
CA ALA A 484 2.35 28.71 19.05
C ALA A 484 2.29 29.36 20.45
N ASP A 485 2.09 30.67 20.48
CA ASP A 485 1.97 31.41 21.74
C ASP A 485 0.54 31.37 22.34
N SER A 486 -0.44 30.92 21.53
CA SER A 486 -1.83 30.78 21.92
C SER A 486 -2.59 29.86 20.95
N LEU A 487 -3.84 29.49 21.31
CA LEU A 487 -4.74 28.79 20.37
C LEU A 487 -5.06 29.62 19.13
N GLU A 488 -5.19 30.96 19.29
CA GLU A 488 -5.42 31.86 18.15
C GLU A 488 -4.21 31.88 17.19
N ASP A 489 -2.99 31.95 17.75
CA ASP A 489 -1.76 31.87 16.97
C ASP A 489 -1.64 30.50 16.27
N LEU A 490 -1.93 29.41 16.96
CA LEU A 490 -1.96 28.07 16.36
C LEU A 490 -2.97 27.98 15.21
N SER A 491 -4.18 28.52 15.42
CA SER A 491 -5.22 28.58 14.41
C SER A 491 -4.76 29.32 13.14
N GLN A 492 -4.07 30.44 13.31
CA GLN A 492 -3.49 31.20 12.19
C GLN A 492 -2.39 30.41 11.46
N GLN A 493 -1.48 29.77 12.20
CA GLN A 493 -0.39 28.99 11.63
C GLN A 493 -0.88 27.74 10.88
N LEU A 494 -1.93 27.07 11.37
CA LEU A 494 -2.57 25.92 10.73
C LEU A 494 -3.52 26.34 9.58
N GLY A 495 -3.97 27.59 9.56
CA GLY A 495 -4.95 28.08 8.59
C GLY A 495 -6.34 27.48 8.76
N MET A 496 -6.72 27.12 9.99
CA MET A 496 -8.03 26.58 10.31
C MET A 496 -8.53 27.08 11.67
N ASP A 497 -9.83 27.12 11.85
CA ASP A 497 -10.46 27.45 13.13
C ASP A 497 -10.35 26.28 14.10
N ILE A 498 -9.85 26.53 15.31
CA ILE A 498 -9.74 25.53 16.37
C ILE A 498 -10.89 25.73 17.35
N ALA A 499 -11.74 24.71 17.50
CA ALA A 499 -12.93 24.74 18.34
C ALA A 499 -12.63 24.30 19.80
N LEU A 500 -11.53 24.82 20.35
CA LEU A 500 -11.14 24.61 21.75
C LEU A 500 -11.09 25.95 22.48
N SER A 501 -11.48 25.95 23.75
CA SER A 501 -11.31 27.11 24.67
C SER A 501 -9.96 27.07 25.39
N ASP A 502 -9.39 25.91 25.54
CA ASP A 502 -8.16 25.65 26.29
C ASP A 502 -7.50 24.33 25.78
N VAL A 503 -6.27 24.08 26.22
CA VAL A 503 -5.58 22.80 26.03
C VAL A 503 -5.37 22.19 27.43
N HIS A 504 -6.15 21.19 27.75
CA HIS A 504 -6.16 20.53 29.08
C HIS A 504 -6.17 21.54 30.27
N GLY A 505 -7.06 22.53 30.18
CA GLY A 505 -7.24 23.56 31.19
C GLY A 505 -6.27 24.75 31.09
N GLN A 506 -5.32 24.75 30.19
CA GLN A 506 -4.44 25.88 29.92
C GLN A 506 -5.08 26.82 28.89
N THR A 507 -5.37 28.04 29.31
CA THR A 507 -5.93 29.11 28.45
C THR A 507 -4.86 30.08 27.94
N GLU A 508 -3.72 30.15 28.61
CA GLU A 508 -2.59 31.03 28.29
C GLU A 508 -1.29 30.23 28.32
N GLY A 509 -0.31 30.60 27.50
CA GLY A 509 0.99 29.97 27.41
C GLY A 509 1.20 29.25 26.08
N LYS A 510 2.41 28.76 25.89
CA LYS A 510 2.80 28.09 24.64
C LYS A 510 2.06 26.78 24.45
N ILE A 511 1.76 26.49 23.20
CA ILE A 511 1.20 25.22 22.73
C ILE A 511 2.20 24.61 21.75
N TYR A 512 2.53 23.37 22.00
CA TYR A 512 3.39 22.56 21.14
C TYR A 512 2.49 21.61 20.35
N CYS A 513 2.39 21.85 19.06
CA CYS A 513 1.54 21.08 18.16
C CYS A 513 2.39 20.12 17.33
N ILE A 514 2.13 18.82 17.46
CA ILE A 514 2.79 17.80 16.65
C ILE A 514 1.79 17.33 15.60
N LYS A 515 2.23 17.33 14.33
CA LYS A 515 1.39 16.94 13.19
C LYS A 515 1.44 15.44 12.98
N GLY A 516 0.28 14.81 13.07
CA GLY A 516 0.07 13.40 12.78
C GLY A 516 -0.61 13.17 11.43
N ALA A 517 -0.43 11.97 10.91
CA ALA A 517 -1.08 11.51 9.70
C ALA A 517 -1.46 10.03 9.80
N ALA A 518 -2.53 9.64 9.13
CA ALA A 518 -2.86 8.26 8.89
C ALA A 518 -2.25 7.82 7.55
N TYR A 519 -1.43 6.77 7.60
CA TYR A 519 -0.84 6.13 6.43
C TYR A 519 -1.61 4.86 6.10
N VAL A 520 -2.10 4.77 4.88
CA VAL A 520 -2.99 3.70 4.42
C VAL A 520 -2.33 2.83 3.36
N TYR A 521 -2.72 1.57 3.30
CA TYR A 521 -2.24 0.63 2.27
C TYR A 521 -3.13 0.63 1.04
N SER A 522 -4.45 0.65 1.24
CA SER A 522 -5.40 0.48 0.15
C SER A 522 -6.80 0.99 0.53
N THR A 523 -7.68 0.96 -0.44
CA THR A 523 -9.11 1.25 -0.26
C THR A 523 -9.89 -0.02 0.03
N CYS A 524 -10.99 0.10 0.77
CA CYS A 524 -11.80 -1.03 1.22
C CYS A 524 -13.20 -1.08 0.58
N GLY A 525 -13.61 -0.04 -0.13
CA GLY A 525 -14.85 -0.01 -0.91
C GLY A 525 -14.64 -0.44 -2.36
N GLY A 526 -15.65 -0.94 -3.03
CA GLY A 526 -15.54 -1.39 -4.41
C GLY A 526 -16.84 -1.73 -5.10
N MET A 527 -16.75 -2.72 -5.97
CA MET A 527 -17.89 -3.21 -6.78
C MET A 527 -18.65 -4.33 -6.07
N ASP A 528 -19.92 -4.48 -6.42
CA ASP A 528 -20.71 -5.64 -6.06
C ASP A 528 -20.32 -6.87 -6.88
N VAL A 529 -20.22 -7.99 -6.21
CA VAL A 529 -19.96 -9.30 -6.83
C VAL A 529 -20.90 -10.37 -6.28
N ASP A 530 -21.18 -11.36 -7.10
CA ASP A 530 -21.87 -12.57 -6.67
C ASP A 530 -20.89 -13.62 -6.07
N THR A 531 -21.39 -14.76 -5.63
CA THR A 531 -20.57 -15.83 -5.04
C THR A 531 -19.62 -16.52 -6.03
N ASN A 532 -19.73 -16.23 -7.32
CA ASN A 532 -18.80 -16.64 -8.36
C ASN A 532 -17.74 -15.56 -8.68
N MET A 533 -17.65 -14.51 -7.88
CA MET A 533 -16.78 -13.34 -8.10
C MET A 533 -17.10 -12.54 -9.36
N ASN A 534 -18.26 -12.74 -9.96
CA ASN A 534 -18.71 -12.01 -11.14
C ASN A 534 -19.25 -10.63 -10.78
N LEU A 535 -18.96 -9.65 -11.64
CA LEU A 535 -19.53 -8.30 -11.52
C LEU A 535 -21.06 -8.34 -11.52
N VAL A 536 -21.67 -7.79 -10.49
CA VAL A 536 -23.12 -7.54 -10.42
C VAL A 536 -23.42 -6.18 -11.03
N LEU A 537 -24.40 -6.13 -11.93
CA LEU A 537 -24.87 -4.91 -12.58
C LEU A 537 -25.95 -4.21 -11.73
N GLU A 538 -26.23 -2.94 -12.04
CA GLU A 538 -27.26 -2.16 -11.35
C GLU A 538 -28.67 -2.76 -11.44
N ASP A 539 -28.95 -3.59 -12.47
CA ASP A 539 -30.21 -4.33 -12.62
C ASP A 539 -30.25 -5.64 -11.82
N GLY A 540 -29.19 -5.98 -11.09
CA GLY A 540 -29.05 -7.19 -10.29
C GLY A 540 -28.58 -8.42 -11.05
N SER A 541 -28.38 -8.34 -12.37
CA SER A 541 -27.76 -9.43 -13.14
C SER A 541 -26.25 -9.48 -12.98
N SER A 542 -25.64 -10.62 -13.29
CA SER A 542 -24.18 -10.79 -13.25
C SER A 542 -23.58 -10.92 -14.64
N MET A 543 -22.38 -10.38 -14.82
CA MET A 543 -21.56 -10.57 -16.03
C MET A 543 -20.66 -11.80 -15.85
N GLU A 544 -21.01 -12.91 -16.47
CA GLU A 544 -20.35 -14.20 -16.26
C GLU A 544 -18.87 -14.25 -16.68
N ASN A 545 -18.44 -13.35 -17.54
CA ASN A 545 -17.05 -13.28 -18.04
C ASN A 545 -16.25 -12.07 -17.53
N VAL A 546 -16.77 -11.37 -16.51
CA VAL A 546 -16.04 -10.30 -15.81
C VAL A 546 -15.98 -10.65 -14.32
N PHE A 547 -14.76 -10.96 -13.86
CA PHE A 547 -14.48 -11.26 -12.46
C PHE A 547 -13.87 -10.06 -11.78
N VAL A 548 -14.29 -9.77 -10.54
CA VAL A 548 -13.81 -8.64 -9.75
C VAL A 548 -13.35 -9.15 -8.38
N VAL A 549 -12.07 -9.07 -8.11
CA VAL A 549 -11.43 -9.72 -6.96
C VAL A 549 -10.60 -8.74 -6.13
N GLY A 550 -10.21 -9.18 -4.94
CA GLY A 550 -9.39 -8.40 -4.04
C GLY A 550 -10.06 -7.09 -3.64
N ASN A 551 -9.28 -6.02 -3.54
CA ASN A 551 -9.77 -4.72 -3.09
C ASN A 551 -10.82 -4.09 -4.03
N ASN A 552 -10.92 -4.52 -5.27
CA ASN A 552 -11.98 -4.07 -6.17
C ASN A 552 -13.38 -4.54 -5.75
N SER A 553 -13.49 -5.55 -4.88
CA SER A 553 -14.76 -6.08 -4.34
C SER A 553 -14.78 -6.18 -2.81
N LEU A 554 -13.81 -5.59 -2.13
CA LEU A 554 -13.67 -5.71 -0.67
C LEU A 554 -14.83 -5.05 0.09
N GLY A 555 -15.52 -4.08 -0.49
CA GLY A 555 -16.69 -3.44 0.10
C GLY A 555 -17.81 -4.42 0.47
N THR A 556 -17.90 -5.56 -0.20
CA THR A 556 -18.88 -6.62 0.09
C THR A 556 -18.70 -7.27 1.47
N LEU A 557 -17.51 -7.17 2.06
CA LEU A 557 -17.19 -7.67 3.41
C LEU A 557 -17.35 -6.61 4.50
N ASN A 558 -17.65 -5.37 4.16
CA ASN A 558 -17.59 -4.22 5.05
C ASN A 558 -18.94 -3.49 5.09
N ALA A 559 -19.04 -2.46 5.93
CA ALA A 559 -20.18 -1.59 6.05
C ALA A 559 -19.89 -0.18 5.54
N SER A 560 -20.91 0.45 4.96
CA SER A 560 -20.88 1.86 4.54
C SER A 560 -20.59 2.78 5.73
N ASN A 561 -19.83 3.86 5.52
CA ASN A 561 -19.51 4.85 6.55
C ASN A 561 -18.90 4.28 7.84
N LYS A 562 -18.21 3.16 7.75
CA LYS A 562 -17.63 2.49 8.91
C LYS A 562 -16.21 2.06 8.62
N ALA A 563 -15.39 2.00 9.65
CA ALA A 563 -14.07 1.42 9.53
C ALA A 563 -14.18 -0.03 9.02
N TYR A 564 -13.21 -0.46 8.24
CA TYR A 564 -13.20 -1.84 7.76
C TYR A 564 -13.17 -2.85 8.93
N VAL A 565 -13.54 -4.10 8.65
CA VAL A 565 -13.70 -5.13 9.68
C VAL A 565 -12.47 -5.27 10.56
N LEU A 566 -12.66 -5.32 11.88
CA LEU A 566 -11.63 -5.37 12.92
C LEU A 566 -10.87 -6.70 13.03
N TYR A 567 -10.67 -7.39 11.91
CA TYR A 567 -9.92 -8.64 11.89
C TYR A 567 -8.67 -8.47 11.00
N GLY A 568 -7.50 -8.53 11.61
CA GLY A 568 -6.23 -8.34 10.90
C GLY A 568 -6.08 -9.31 9.73
N GLY A 569 -5.60 -8.80 8.61
CA GLY A 569 -5.36 -9.59 7.41
C GLY A 569 -6.59 -9.89 6.55
N ALA A 570 -7.75 -9.29 6.83
CA ALA A 570 -8.99 -9.56 6.07
C ALA A 570 -8.84 -9.18 4.58
N ALA A 571 -8.25 -8.03 4.28
CA ALA A 571 -8.04 -7.60 2.88
C ALA A 571 -7.12 -8.57 2.11
N GLN A 572 -6.01 -8.97 2.72
CA GLN A 572 -5.08 -9.94 2.12
C GLN A 572 -5.71 -11.33 2.00
N GLY A 573 -6.47 -11.78 3.02
CA GLY A 573 -7.20 -13.05 2.97
C GLY A 573 -8.24 -13.07 1.87
N TRP A 574 -8.99 -11.97 1.70
CA TRP A 574 -9.96 -11.83 0.61
C TRP A 574 -9.27 -11.79 -0.75
N ALA A 575 -8.17 -11.07 -0.88
CA ALA A 575 -7.42 -11.01 -2.14
C ALA A 575 -7.02 -12.41 -2.62
N LEU A 576 -6.39 -13.21 -1.76
CA LEU A 576 -5.98 -14.57 -2.10
C LEU A 576 -7.17 -15.51 -2.34
N THR A 577 -8.21 -15.42 -1.51
CA THR A 577 -9.38 -16.31 -1.58
C THR A 577 -10.27 -15.97 -2.76
N SER A 578 -10.62 -14.71 -2.97
CA SER A 578 -11.44 -14.29 -4.12
C SER A 578 -10.72 -14.56 -5.45
N GLY A 579 -9.40 -14.34 -5.48
CA GLY A 579 -8.59 -14.67 -6.65
C GLY A 579 -8.61 -16.16 -6.97
N ARG A 580 -8.37 -17.01 -5.97
CA ARG A 580 -8.45 -18.48 -6.13
C ARG A 580 -9.80 -18.93 -6.65
N LEU A 581 -10.89 -18.43 -6.06
CA LEU A 581 -12.25 -18.78 -6.49
C LEU A 581 -12.56 -18.29 -7.90
N ALA A 582 -12.17 -17.06 -8.25
CA ALA A 582 -12.38 -16.55 -9.61
C ALA A 582 -11.65 -17.39 -10.65
N GLY A 583 -10.39 -17.78 -10.40
CA GLY A 583 -9.64 -18.64 -11.31
C GLY A 583 -10.26 -20.02 -11.48
N GLN A 584 -10.78 -20.61 -10.39
CA GLN A 584 -11.47 -21.89 -10.43
C GLN A 584 -12.75 -21.81 -11.26
N ILE A 585 -13.61 -20.81 -11.01
CA ILE A 585 -14.86 -20.60 -11.75
C ILE A 585 -14.58 -20.27 -13.24
N ALA A 586 -13.55 -19.45 -13.51
CA ALA A 586 -13.14 -19.18 -14.89
C ALA A 586 -12.77 -20.47 -15.62
N ALA A 587 -12.03 -21.37 -14.99
CA ALA A 587 -11.66 -22.66 -15.59
C ALA A 587 -12.88 -23.57 -15.81
N GLU A 588 -13.82 -23.64 -14.88
CA GLU A 588 -15.07 -24.41 -15.02
C GLU A 588 -15.88 -23.97 -16.24
N ARG A 589 -15.81 -22.69 -16.63
CA ARG A 589 -16.61 -22.11 -17.72
C ARG A 589 -15.87 -21.99 -19.04
N PHE A 590 -14.59 -21.69 -19.01
CA PHE A 590 -13.83 -21.22 -20.17
C PHE A 590 -12.59 -22.06 -20.51
N ALA A 591 -12.17 -23.01 -19.65
CA ALA A 591 -11.05 -23.88 -20.03
C ALA A 591 -11.41 -24.67 -21.30
N GLY A 592 -10.63 -24.46 -22.38
CA GLY A 592 -10.82 -25.04 -23.70
C GLY A 592 -10.33 -26.48 -23.85
#